data_3b503b7c16c36ece5eb517e7f464d37a
#
_entry.id   3b503b7c16c36ece5eb517e7f464d37a
#
_cell.length_a   1.000
_cell.length_b   1.000
_cell.length_c   1.000
_cell.angle_alpha   90.00
_cell.angle_beta   90.00
_cell.angle_gamma   90.00
#
_symmetry.space_group_name_H-M   'P 1'
#
loop_
_entity.id
_entity.type
_entity.pdbx_description
1 polymer ?
#
loop_
_entity_poly.entity_id
_entity_poly.type
_entity_poly.pdbx_seq_one_letter_code
_entity_poly.pdbx_strand_id
1 'polypeptide(L)'
;FLFKDKLDLFFYFAGFCCLGGVFLILFEQNQYQTFTGDLLSLVAAVFYSGYLIAVKKFSETYETFHLMFFSALFGCIPLYLGSLFEIGQFFPETVLGWSNILFQGVFIQIAGQGLIIYGLTLIRVQFSSLILLIQPLTAAFLAFLLFQEMFLMQQIFGAIILLIGIYLAGISDKKTIKN
;
A
#
# COMPACT_ATOMS: atom_id res chain seq x y z
N PHE A 1 -1.22 15.03 -14.14
CA PHE A 1 -2.31 15.61 -14.98
C PHE A 1 -3.56 15.94 -14.16
N LEU A 2 -3.95 15.14 -13.15
CA LEU A 2 -5.13 15.36 -12.31
C LEU A 2 -4.90 16.40 -11.18
N PHE A 3 -3.71 16.47 -10.68
CA PHE A 3 -3.29 17.47 -9.69
C PHE A 3 -2.28 18.38 -10.40
N LYS A 4 -2.56 19.69 -10.51
CA LYS A 4 -1.70 20.68 -11.18
C LYS A 4 -0.36 20.95 -10.44
N ASP A 5 0.11 20.02 -9.64
CA ASP A 5 1.34 20.13 -8.88
C ASP A 5 2.54 19.95 -9.80
N LYS A 6 3.40 20.95 -9.86
CA LYS A 6 4.70 20.86 -10.54
C LYS A 6 5.62 20.04 -9.62
N LEU A 7 5.88 18.80 -10.02
CA LEU A 7 6.87 17.97 -9.36
C LEU A 7 8.27 18.37 -9.85
N ASP A 8 9.21 18.55 -8.91
CA ASP A 8 10.60 18.80 -9.23
C ASP A 8 11.27 17.51 -9.74
N LEU A 9 12.24 17.64 -10.64
CA LEU A 9 13.05 16.52 -11.15
C LEU A 9 13.65 15.69 -10.00
N PHE A 10 13.97 16.34 -8.91
CA PHE A 10 14.49 15.72 -7.70
C PHE A 10 13.49 14.76 -7.04
N PHE A 11 12.20 15.07 -7.12
CA PHE A 11 11.14 14.17 -6.64
C PHE A 11 11.07 12.86 -7.46
N TYR A 12 11.23 12.96 -8.78
CA TYR A 12 11.29 11.77 -9.64
C TYR A 12 12.51 10.89 -9.33
N PHE A 13 13.66 11.52 -9.11
CA PHE A 13 14.86 10.79 -8.67
C PHE A 13 14.63 10.07 -7.34
N ALA A 14 14.05 10.75 -6.36
CA ALA A 14 13.68 10.14 -5.07
C ALA A 14 12.71 8.95 -5.24
N GLY A 15 11.72 9.09 -6.12
CA GLY A 15 10.80 8.00 -6.47
C GLY A 15 11.50 6.79 -7.10
N PHE A 16 12.49 7.03 -7.95
CA PHE A 16 13.30 5.96 -8.55
C PHE A 16 14.15 5.22 -7.50
N CYS A 17 14.71 5.95 -6.54
CA CYS A 17 15.40 5.35 -5.40
C CYS A 17 14.45 4.50 -4.55
N CYS A 18 13.24 5.00 -4.28
CA CYS A 18 12.24 4.23 -3.53
C CYS A 18 11.87 2.93 -4.24
N LEU A 19 11.60 2.96 -5.55
CA LEU A 19 11.28 1.77 -6.34
C LEU A 19 12.44 0.79 -6.36
N GLY A 20 13.67 1.26 -6.54
CA GLY A 20 14.88 0.42 -6.48
C GLY A 20 15.07 -0.23 -5.12
N GLY A 21 14.83 0.51 -4.03
CA GLY A 21 14.87 -0.02 -2.67
C GLY A 21 13.83 -1.11 -2.42
N VAL A 22 12.58 -0.89 -2.84
CA VAL A 22 11.50 -1.90 -2.75
C VAL A 22 11.83 -3.12 -3.58
N PHE A 23 12.34 -2.93 -4.80
CA PHE A 23 12.75 -4.04 -5.66
C PHE A 23 13.78 -4.94 -4.97
N LEU A 24 14.80 -4.35 -4.34
CA LEU A 24 15.81 -5.12 -3.59
C LEU A 24 15.24 -5.83 -2.35
N ILE A 25 14.25 -5.24 -1.68
CA ILE A 25 13.60 -5.88 -0.52
C ILE A 25 12.77 -7.09 -0.96
N LEU A 26 12.03 -6.95 -2.06
CA LEU A 26 11.11 -7.98 -2.55
C LEU A 26 11.77 -9.00 -3.48
N PHE A 27 12.99 -8.71 -3.95
CA PHE A 27 13.71 -9.58 -4.87
C PHE A 27 14.22 -10.83 -4.14
N GLU A 28 13.35 -11.79 -4.03
CA GLU A 28 13.65 -13.13 -3.56
C GLU A 28 13.60 -14.08 -4.76
N GLN A 29 14.55 -15.01 -4.83
CA GLN A 29 14.57 -16.04 -5.90
C GLN A 29 13.45 -17.07 -5.64
N ASN A 30 12.21 -16.64 -5.77
CA ASN A 30 11.08 -17.54 -5.63
C ASN A 30 10.86 -18.35 -6.90
N GLN A 31 10.96 -19.68 -6.79
CA GLN A 31 10.76 -20.65 -7.87
C GLN A 31 9.30 -20.73 -8.38
N TYR A 32 8.38 -19.97 -7.80
CA TYR A 32 6.93 -20.03 -8.09
C TYR A 32 6.38 -18.79 -8.79
N GLN A 33 7.23 -17.96 -9.39
CA GLN A 33 6.75 -16.79 -10.15
C GLN A 33 6.04 -17.27 -11.41
N THR A 34 4.77 -16.87 -11.55
CA THR A 34 3.99 -17.12 -12.77
C THR A 34 3.73 -15.79 -13.47
N PHE A 35 3.96 -15.76 -14.77
CA PHE A 35 3.70 -14.57 -15.59
C PHE A 35 2.27 -14.05 -15.45
N THR A 36 1.30 -14.94 -15.29
CA THR A 36 -0.11 -14.58 -15.04
C THR A 36 -0.30 -13.87 -13.70
N GLY A 37 0.38 -14.29 -12.63
CA GLY A 37 0.36 -13.64 -11.32
C GLY A 37 0.95 -12.23 -11.39
N ASP A 38 2.06 -12.06 -12.09
CA ASP A 38 2.72 -10.76 -12.27
C ASP A 38 1.84 -9.79 -13.06
N LEU A 39 1.18 -10.26 -14.12
CA LEU A 39 0.24 -9.46 -14.91
C LEU A 39 -0.98 -9.02 -14.07
N LEU A 40 -1.55 -9.92 -13.30
CA LEU A 40 -2.66 -9.60 -12.41
C LEU A 40 -2.25 -8.59 -11.32
N SER A 41 -1.05 -8.72 -10.78
CA SER A 41 -0.50 -7.76 -9.81
C SER A 41 -0.33 -6.36 -10.41
N LEU A 42 0.10 -6.28 -11.68
CA LEU A 42 0.19 -5.00 -12.39
C LEU A 42 -1.18 -4.35 -12.57
N VAL A 43 -2.19 -5.13 -12.98
CA VAL A 43 -3.57 -4.66 -13.10
C VAL A 43 -4.11 -4.18 -11.75
N ALA A 44 -3.88 -4.95 -10.68
CA ALA A 44 -4.27 -4.56 -9.32
C ALA A 44 -3.61 -3.23 -8.89
N ALA A 45 -2.33 -3.03 -9.21
CA ALA A 45 -1.61 -1.79 -8.92
C ALA A 45 -2.24 -0.56 -9.62
N VAL A 46 -2.72 -0.71 -10.87
CA VAL A 46 -3.42 0.35 -11.59
C VAL A 46 -4.74 0.71 -10.87
N PHE A 47 -5.53 -0.28 -10.50
CA PHE A 47 -6.77 -0.05 -9.75
C PHE A 47 -6.51 0.57 -8.37
N TYR A 48 -5.48 0.11 -7.66
CA TYR A 48 -5.10 0.66 -6.36
C TYR A 48 -4.65 2.12 -6.46
N SER A 49 -3.87 2.47 -7.48
CA SER A 49 -3.49 3.87 -7.72
C SER A 49 -4.70 4.75 -8.02
N GLY A 50 -5.64 4.27 -8.83
CA GLY A 50 -6.92 4.93 -9.07
C GLY A 50 -7.74 5.13 -7.80
N TYR A 51 -7.79 4.13 -6.92
CA TYR A 51 -8.41 4.21 -5.61
C TYR A 51 -7.79 5.32 -4.74
N LEU A 52 -6.45 5.36 -4.62
CA LEU A 52 -5.76 6.39 -3.83
C LEU A 52 -6.05 7.81 -4.34
N ILE A 53 -6.06 8.00 -5.66
CA ILE A 53 -6.41 9.28 -6.29
C ILE A 53 -7.86 9.66 -5.99
N ALA A 54 -8.79 8.71 -6.11
CA ALA A 54 -10.20 8.94 -5.82
C ALA A 54 -10.41 9.31 -4.35
N VAL A 55 -9.82 8.53 -3.43
CA VAL A 55 -9.88 8.81 -1.99
C VAL A 55 -9.36 10.20 -1.68
N LYS A 56 -8.20 10.59 -2.24
CA LYS A 56 -7.65 11.94 -2.03
C LYS A 56 -8.59 13.03 -2.53
N LYS A 57 -9.16 12.86 -3.73
CA LYS A 57 -10.11 13.83 -4.29
C LYS A 57 -11.37 13.97 -3.45
N PHE A 58 -11.93 12.85 -3.02
CA PHE A 58 -13.15 12.85 -2.22
C PHE A 58 -12.92 13.26 -0.76
N SER A 59 -11.68 13.12 -0.24
CA SER A 59 -11.33 13.55 1.12
C SER A 59 -11.40 15.08 1.32
N GLU A 60 -11.49 15.85 0.24
CA GLU A 60 -11.76 17.31 0.32
C GLU A 60 -13.21 17.63 0.66
N THR A 61 -14.13 16.69 0.43
CA THR A 61 -15.57 16.90 0.59
C THR A 61 -16.19 15.99 1.66
N TYR A 62 -15.67 14.79 1.84
CA TYR A 62 -16.21 13.76 2.72
C TYR A 62 -15.23 13.42 3.84
N GLU A 63 -15.78 13.15 5.02
CA GLU A 63 -15.01 12.69 6.17
C GLU A 63 -14.44 11.28 5.94
N THR A 64 -13.34 10.96 6.61
CA THR A 64 -12.64 9.67 6.52
C THR A 64 -13.59 8.48 6.71
N PHE A 65 -14.52 8.57 7.66
CA PHE A 65 -15.47 7.50 7.94
C PHE A 65 -16.38 7.19 6.74
N HIS A 66 -16.92 8.21 6.07
CA HIS A 66 -17.75 8.03 4.88
C HIS A 66 -16.98 7.38 3.74
N LEU A 67 -15.72 7.82 3.53
CA LEU A 67 -14.85 7.23 2.49
C LEU A 67 -14.56 5.76 2.77
N MET A 68 -14.29 5.40 4.01
CA MET A 68 -14.08 4.01 4.44
C MET A 68 -15.34 3.17 4.22
N PHE A 69 -16.49 3.67 4.65
CA PHE A 69 -17.76 2.96 4.53
C PHE A 69 -18.10 2.67 3.06
N PHE A 70 -18.05 3.68 2.20
CA PHE A 70 -18.35 3.49 0.78
C PHE A 70 -17.31 2.63 0.07
N SER A 71 -16.02 2.78 0.37
CA SER A 71 -14.98 1.94 -0.23
C SER A 71 -15.15 0.46 0.16
N ALA A 72 -15.50 0.18 1.41
CA ALA A 72 -15.77 -1.17 1.86
C ALA A 72 -17.05 -1.74 1.20
N LEU A 73 -18.14 -0.95 1.17
CA LEU A 73 -19.41 -1.36 0.56
C LEU A 73 -19.25 -1.72 -0.92
N PHE A 74 -18.61 -0.83 -1.70
CA PHE A 74 -18.37 -1.10 -3.12
C PHE A 74 -17.32 -2.20 -3.35
N GLY A 75 -16.35 -2.35 -2.44
CA GLY A 75 -15.38 -3.45 -2.48
C GLY A 75 -15.99 -4.83 -2.22
N CYS A 76 -17.05 -4.92 -1.44
CA CYS A 76 -17.77 -6.18 -1.18
C CYS A 76 -18.42 -6.76 -2.45
N ILE A 77 -18.85 -5.91 -3.40
CA ILE A 77 -19.56 -6.37 -4.61
C ILE A 77 -18.68 -7.28 -5.47
N PRO A 78 -17.49 -6.85 -5.95
CA PRO A 78 -16.64 -7.71 -6.76
C PRO A 78 -16.11 -8.92 -5.99
N LEU A 79 -15.88 -8.81 -4.68
CA LEU A 79 -15.45 -9.93 -3.85
C LEU A 79 -16.57 -10.98 -3.72
N TYR A 80 -17.82 -10.55 -3.53
CA TYR A 80 -18.96 -11.45 -3.50
C TYR A 80 -19.16 -12.13 -4.86
N LEU A 81 -19.09 -11.39 -5.96
CA LEU A 81 -19.18 -11.96 -7.29
C LEU A 81 -18.03 -12.95 -7.59
N GLY A 82 -16.80 -12.63 -7.17
CA GLY A 82 -15.64 -13.53 -7.29
C GLY A 82 -15.84 -14.83 -6.51
N SER A 83 -16.37 -14.73 -5.30
CA SER A 83 -16.62 -15.90 -4.45
C SER A 83 -17.64 -16.90 -5.03
N LEU A 84 -18.54 -16.46 -5.91
CA LEU A 84 -19.49 -17.35 -6.58
C LEU A 84 -18.82 -18.33 -7.58
N PHE A 85 -17.59 -18.02 -8.01
CA PHE A 85 -16.81 -18.88 -8.91
C PHE A 85 -15.85 -19.82 -8.17
N GLU A 86 -15.69 -19.64 -6.84
CA GLU A 86 -14.88 -20.54 -6.02
C GLU A 86 -15.70 -21.72 -5.53
N ILE A 87 -15.15 -22.92 -5.72
CA ILE A 87 -15.71 -24.16 -5.19
C ILE A 87 -15.13 -24.36 -3.79
N GLY A 88 -15.79 -23.85 -2.76
CA GLY A 88 -15.30 -23.97 -1.39
C GLY A 88 -16.33 -23.56 -0.33
N GLN A 89 -15.92 -23.64 0.92
CA GLN A 89 -16.75 -23.22 2.06
C GLN A 89 -16.63 -21.72 2.27
N PHE A 90 -17.76 -21.02 2.22
CA PHE A 90 -17.83 -19.58 2.40
C PHE A 90 -17.61 -19.12 3.84
N PHE A 91 -17.89 -19.99 4.81
CA PHE A 91 -17.83 -19.63 6.21
C PHE A 91 -16.81 -20.51 6.96
N PRO A 92 -16.06 -19.91 7.90
CA PRO A 92 -15.17 -20.67 8.74
C PRO A 92 -15.94 -21.69 9.59
N GLU A 93 -15.43 -22.91 9.68
CA GLU A 93 -15.97 -23.96 10.55
C GLU A 93 -15.51 -23.83 12.02
N THR A 94 -14.47 -23.06 12.27
CA THR A 94 -13.83 -22.99 13.58
C THR A 94 -13.99 -21.61 14.21
N VAL A 95 -14.05 -21.57 15.54
CA VAL A 95 -14.03 -20.32 16.30
C VAL A 95 -12.78 -19.51 16.02
N LEU A 96 -11.65 -20.17 15.81
CA LEU A 96 -10.39 -19.51 15.44
C LEU A 96 -10.50 -18.83 14.07
N GLY A 97 -11.15 -19.46 13.09
CA GLY A 97 -11.41 -18.86 11.80
C GLY A 97 -12.25 -17.58 11.90
N TRP A 98 -13.31 -17.60 12.70
CA TRP A 98 -14.14 -16.42 12.95
C TRP A 98 -13.36 -15.31 13.67
N SER A 99 -12.55 -15.65 14.68
CA SER A 99 -11.73 -14.66 15.38
C SER A 99 -10.70 -14.01 14.46
N ASN A 100 -10.09 -14.75 13.53
CA ASN A 100 -9.18 -14.21 12.52
C ASN A 100 -9.88 -13.22 11.57
N ILE A 101 -11.08 -13.54 11.09
CA ILE A 101 -11.86 -12.64 10.23
C ILE A 101 -12.21 -11.35 11.00
N LEU A 102 -12.68 -11.45 12.23
CA LEU A 102 -12.99 -10.29 13.08
C LEU A 102 -11.74 -9.45 13.34
N PHE A 103 -10.61 -10.07 13.63
CA PHE A 103 -9.34 -9.37 13.81
C PHE A 103 -8.92 -8.63 12.54
N GLN A 104 -8.99 -9.27 11.37
CA GLN A 104 -8.69 -8.61 10.09
C GLN A 104 -9.64 -7.46 9.82
N GLY A 105 -10.95 -7.64 10.01
CA GLY A 105 -11.94 -6.59 9.78
C GLY A 105 -11.73 -5.37 10.68
N VAL A 106 -11.50 -5.58 11.97
CA VAL A 106 -11.37 -4.47 12.94
C VAL A 106 -9.98 -3.84 12.87
N PHE A 107 -8.92 -4.62 12.98
CA PHE A 107 -7.57 -4.06 13.12
C PHE A 107 -6.94 -3.68 11.77
N ILE A 108 -7.10 -4.49 10.74
CA ILE A 108 -6.48 -4.21 9.45
C ILE A 108 -7.37 -3.28 8.64
N GLN A 109 -8.65 -3.61 8.49
CA GLN A 109 -9.53 -2.82 7.63
C GLN A 109 -9.98 -1.51 8.28
N ILE A 110 -10.46 -1.52 9.51
CA ILE A 110 -10.95 -0.28 10.15
C ILE A 110 -9.78 0.56 10.63
N ALA A 111 -8.91 0.04 11.49
CA ALA A 111 -7.81 0.81 12.05
C ALA A 111 -6.72 1.10 10.99
N GLY A 112 -6.21 0.08 10.29
CA GLY A 112 -5.11 0.23 9.33
C GLY A 112 -5.51 1.08 8.14
N GLN A 113 -6.58 0.71 7.44
CA GLN A 113 -7.04 1.44 6.26
C GLN A 113 -7.58 2.82 6.62
N GLY A 114 -8.23 2.95 7.78
CA GLY A 114 -8.68 4.24 8.28
C GLY A 114 -7.55 5.23 8.53
N LEU A 115 -6.43 4.78 9.10
CA LEU A 115 -5.23 5.59 9.28
C LEU A 115 -4.59 6.00 7.95
N ILE A 116 -4.58 5.11 6.95
CA ILE A 116 -4.09 5.43 5.61
C ILE A 116 -4.96 6.53 4.99
N ILE A 117 -6.29 6.38 4.98
CA ILE A 117 -7.21 7.36 4.43
C ILE A 117 -7.07 8.69 5.17
N TYR A 118 -7.02 8.67 6.49
CA TYR A 118 -6.80 9.88 7.30
C TYR A 118 -5.46 10.53 6.95
N GLY A 119 -4.37 9.77 6.84
CA GLY A 119 -3.07 10.28 6.42
C GLY A 119 -3.10 10.95 5.04
N LEU A 120 -3.86 10.39 4.09
CA LEU A 120 -4.04 10.97 2.76
C LEU A 120 -4.74 12.34 2.79
N THR A 121 -5.56 12.65 3.81
CA THR A 121 -6.16 13.98 3.95
C THR A 121 -5.14 15.04 4.30
N LEU A 122 -4.07 14.68 5.01
CA LEU A 122 -3.09 15.60 5.59
C LEU A 122 -1.92 15.93 4.66
N ILE A 123 -1.62 15.06 3.70
CA ILE A 123 -0.44 15.18 2.84
C ILE A 123 -0.82 15.06 1.35
N ARG A 124 0.10 15.46 0.47
CA ARG A 124 -0.10 15.38 -0.99
C ARG A 124 -0.08 13.93 -1.43
N VAL A 125 -0.94 13.57 -2.40
CA VAL A 125 -1.09 12.19 -2.89
C VAL A 125 0.22 11.62 -3.45
N GLN A 126 1.01 12.45 -4.10
CA GLN A 126 2.31 12.06 -4.68
C GLN A 126 3.30 11.63 -3.58
N PHE A 127 3.37 12.40 -2.49
CA PHE A 127 4.23 12.06 -1.36
C PHE A 127 3.68 10.87 -0.57
N SER A 128 2.36 10.78 -0.41
CA SER A 128 1.70 9.62 0.23
C SER A 128 2.02 8.32 -0.47
N SER A 129 2.03 8.30 -1.81
CA SER A 129 2.33 7.08 -2.57
C SER A 129 3.76 6.57 -2.33
N LEU A 130 4.72 7.46 -2.12
CA LEU A 130 6.10 7.09 -1.77
C LEU A 130 6.22 6.60 -0.32
N ILE A 131 5.49 7.22 0.62
CA ILE A 131 5.45 6.76 2.01
C ILE A 131 4.86 5.35 2.11
N LEU A 132 3.82 5.03 1.33
CA LEU A 132 3.23 3.70 1.32
C LEU A 132 4.21 2.60 0.88
N LEU A 133 5.29 2.94 0.16
CA LEU A 133 6.36 1.99 -0.17
C LEU A 133 7.17 1.52 1.06
N ILE A 134 6.95 2.10 2.24
CA ILE A 134 7.53 1.59 3.50
C ILE A 134 6.86 0.29 3.96
N GLN A 135 5.68 -0.06 3.42
CA GLN A 135 4.94 -1.27 3.80
C GLN A 135 5.77 -2.56 3.68
N PRO A 136 6.48 -2.84 2.57
CA PRO A 136 7.32 -4.04 2.49
C PRO A 136 8.46 -4.05 3.51
N LEU A 137 9.00 -2.89 3.85
CA LEU A 137 10.05 -2.78 4.89
C LEU A 137 9.48 -3.09 6.28
N THR A 138 8.30 -2.55 6.61
CA THR A 138 7.62 -2.87 7.88
C THR A 138 7.21 -4.34 7.95
N ALA A 139 6.76 -4.92 6.84
CA ALA A 139 6.44 -6.35 6.78
C ALA A 139 7.68 -7.21 7.04
N ALA A 140 8.81 -6.93 6.38
CA ALA A 140 10.07 -7.62 6.60
C ALA A 140 10.58 -7.48 8.04
N PHE A 141 10.46 -6.29 8.63
CA PHE A 141 10.84 -6.05 10.02
C PHE A 141 9.97 -6.84 11.01
N LEU A 142 8.65 -6.91 10.77
CA LEU A 142 7.75 -7.72 11.58
C LEU A 142 8.01 -9.22 11.41
N ALA A 143 8.32 -9.68 10.21
CA ALA A 143 8.71 -11.06 9.93
C ALA A 143 9.97 -11.44 10.73
N PHE A 144 10.97 -10.56 10.78
CA PHE A 144 12.16 -10.76 11.61
C PHE A 144 11.81 -10.87 13.11
N LEU A 145 10.96 -9.97 13.63
CA LEU A 145 10.59 -9.98 15.05
C LEU A 145 9.72 -11.16 15.46
N LEU A 146 8.74 -11.54 14.62
CA LEU A 146 7.72 -12.53 14.96
C LEU A 146 8.14 -13.94 14.58
N PHE A 147 8.83 -14.10 13.45
CA PHE A 147 9.21 -15.40 12.89
C PHE A 147 10.70 -15.67 12.95
N GLN A 148 11.50 -14.71 13.47
CA GLN A 148 12.97 -14.82 13.56
C GLN A 148 13.64 -15.07 12.20
N GLU A 149 13.03 -14.58 11.12
CA GLU A 149 13.58 -14.62 9.78
C GLU A 149 14.77 -13.67 9.67
N MET A 150 15.91 -14.16 9.18
CA MET A 150 17.10 -13.31 9.04
C MET A 150 16.99 -12.41 7.81
N PHE A 151 17.35 -11.15 7.97
CA PHE A 151 17.48 -10.24 6.83
C PHE A 151 18.60 -10.68 5.89
N LEU A 152 18.29 -10.77 4.62
CA LEU A 152 19.31 -10.88 3.58
C LEU A 152 20.04 -9.54 3.43
N MET A 153 21.34 -9.58 3.10
CA MET A 153 22.11 -8.35 2.88
C MET A 153 21.48 -7.42 1.84
N GLN A 154 20.92 -7.98 0.78
CA GLN A 154 20.21 -7.18 -0.22
C GLN A 154 18.97 -6.46 0.32
N GLN A 155 18.25 -7.05 1.27
CA GLN A 155 17.10 -6.42 1.91
C GLN A 155 17.53 -5.25 2.79
N ILE A 156 18.67 -5.35 3.47
CA ILE A 156 19.24 -4.25 4.26
C ILE A 156 19.63 -3.09 3.35
N PHE A 157 20.33 -3.36 2.24
CA PHE A 157 20.65 -2.32 1.25
C PHE A 157 19.40 -1.71 0.64
N GLY A 158 18.39 -2.52 0.30
CA GLY A 158 17.11 -2.05 -0.20
C GLY A 158 16.40 -1.14 0.79
N ALA A 159 16.40 -1.50 2.08
CA ALA A 159 15.82 -0.69 3.16
C ALA A 159 16.50 0.68 3.28
N ILE A 160 17.83 0.73 3.24
CA ILE A 160 18.60 1.99 3.32
C ILE A 160 18.28 2.87 2.11
N ILE A 161 18.29 2.32 0.90
CA ILE A 161 17.98 3.08 -0.34
C ILE A 161 16.54 3.61 -0.30
N LEU A 162 15.58 2.78 0.14
CA LEU A 162 14.18 3.19 0.29
C LEU A 162 14.01 4.36 1.26
N LEU A 163 14.61 4.26 2.45
CA LEU A 163 14.52 5.31 3.46
C LEU A 163 15.17 6.62 2.99
N ILE A 164 16.31 6.54 2.31
CA ILE A 164 16.95 7.71 1.69
C ILE A 164 16.02 8.32 0.63
N GLY A 165 15.40 7.49 -0.22
CA GLY A 165 14.45 7.95 -1.24
C GLY A 165 13.27 8.69 -0.64
N ILE A 166 12.63 8.15 0.40
CA ILE A 166 11.50 8.80 1.10
C ILE A 166 11.94 10.13 1.73
N TYR A 167 13.10 10.16 2.37
CA TYR A 167 13.65 11.39 2.96
C TYR A 167 13.89 12.49 1.91
N LEU A 168 14.50 12.13 0.78
CA LEU A 168 14.73 13.06 -0.34
C LEU A 168 13.41 13.56 -0.94
N ALA A 169 12.42 12.70 -1.10
CA ALA A 169 11.08 13.08 -1.55
C ALA A 169 10.42 14.09 -0.60
N GLY A 170 10.56 13.88 0.72
CA GLY A 170 10.05 14.81 1.73
C GLY A 170 10.68 16.20 1.68
N ILE A 171 11.99 16.29 1.36
CA ILE A 171 12.66 17.58 1.16
C ILE A 171 12.13 18.29 -0.10
N SER A 172 11.96 17.54 -1.18
CA SER A 172 11.43 18.08 -2.44
C SER A 172 10.00 18.58 -2.29
N ASP A 173 9.15 17.83 -1.59
CA ASP A 173 7.76 18.21 -1.34
C ASP A 173 7.65 19.52 -0.56
N LYS A 174 8.46 19.72 0.49
CA LYS A 174 8.52 20.96 1.26
C LYS A 174 8.95 22.18 0.42
N LYS A 175 9.84 22.02 -0.55
CA LYS A 175 10.27 23.10 -1.45
C LYS A 175 9.13 23.52 -2.39
N THR A 176 8.37 22.56 -2.88
CA THR A 176 7.27 22.81 -3.81
C THR A 176 6.09 23.53 -3.15
N ILE A 177 5.90 23.38 -1.83
CA ILE A 177 4.86 24.11 -1.06
C ILE A 177 5.25 25.57 -0.82
N LYS A 178 6.54 25.90 -0.80
CA LYS A 178 7.04 27.26 -0.49
C LYS A 178 7.15 28.18 -1.71
N ASN A 179 7.06 27.63 -2.92
CA ASN A 179 7.09 28.38 -4.20
C ASN A 179 5.69 28.44 -4.82
#